data_54ac322d0e3ef2175cc8292a12eed6c9
#
_entry.id   54ac322d0e3ef2175cc8292a12eed6c9
#
_cell.length_a   1.000
_cell.length_b   1.000
_cell.length_c   1.000
_cell.angle_alpha   90.00
_cell.angle_beta   90.00
_cell.angle_gamma   90.00
#
_symmetry.space_group_name_H-M   'P 1'
#
loop_
_entity.id
_entity.type
_entity.pdbx_description
1 polymer ?
#
loop_
_entity_poly.entity_id
_entity_poly.type
_entity_poly.pdbx_seq_one_letter_code
_entity_poly.pdbx_strand_id
1 'polypeptide(L)'
;MIIINEKNEIGIDDGGFMEDLDFNTYIAKAYSSEFDFVRQINEYMYSLYDMMAPQNTDVIGCFLAGTYNKIHKTIQAAVILASRGLNEQVKILIRSNLDKLMIMQAVCNDKNNYNKWIEHQQYERNRLGRDIKNDEPGVGHLKDSIPLDKSLPKGKYIRQIEWAELAGMKEEYNVVYRLFSGNVHYSLSSLEADISLENGLA
;
A
#
# COMPACT_ATOMS: atom_id res chain seq x y z
N MET A 1 -16.39 -6.11 -1.17
CA MET A 1 -17.33 -5.24 -1.92
C MET A 1 -18.02 -4.38 -0.88
N ILE A 2 -17.82 -3.06 -0.87
CA ILE A 2 -18.50 -2.17 0.08
C ILE A 2 -19.90 -1.99 -0.45
N ILE A 3 -20.91 -2.44 0.30
CA ILE A 3 -22.31 -2.16 0.00
C ILE A 3 -22.70 -0.98 0.89
N ILE A 4 -22.87 0.20 0.30
CA ILE A 4 -23.50 1.33 0.98
C ILE A 4 -24.99 1.13 0.81
N ASN A 5 -25.70 0.85 1.90
CA ASN A 5 -27.15 0.78 1.86
C ASN A 5 -27.75 2.20 1.84
N GLU A 6 -29.03 2.32 1.48
CA GLU A 6 -29.77 3.60 1.34
C GLU A 6 -29.84 4.45 2.64
N LYS A 7 -29.30 3.97 3.76
CA LYS A 7 -29.29 4.65 5.06
C LYS A 7 -27.93 5.19 5.47
N ASN A 8 -26.91 5.20 4.56
CA ASN A 8 -25.53 5.59 4.87
C ASN A 8 -24.88 4.78 6.01
N GLU A 9 -25.40 3.61 6.33
CA GLU A 9 -24.76 2.67 7.23
C GLU A 9 -23.75 1.87 6.43
N ILE A 10 -22.49 1.87 6.86
CA ILE A 10 -21.46 0.98 6.31
C ILE A 10 -21.83 -0.43 6.79
N GLY A 11 -22.61 -1.14 5.99
CA GLY A 11 -22.89 -2.56 6.20
C GLY A 11 -21.63 -3.34 5.85
N ILE A 12 -20.92 -3.76 6.84
CA ILE A 12 -19.85 -4.74 6.70
C ILE A 12 -20.54 -6.08 7.01
N ASP A 13 -20.65 -6.92 5.95
CA ASP A 13 -20.96 -8.32 6.17
C ASP A 13 -19.78 -8.90 6.96
N ASP A 14 -20.00 -9.07 8.25
CA ASP A 14 -18.96 -9.36 9.23
C ASP A 14 -18.48 -10.82 9.19
N GLY A 15 -19.05 -11.66 8.32
CA GLY A 15 -18.58 -13.05 8.10
C GLY A 15 -18.22 -13.80 9.39
N GLY A 16 -18.68 -13.34 10.55
CA GLY A 16 -18.42 -13.92 11.86
C GLY A 16 -17.02 -13.67 12.43
N PHE A 17 -16.22 -12.76 11.88
CA PHE A 17 -14.84 -12.58 12.33
C PHE A 17 -14.67 -11.66 13.55
N MET A 18 -15.66 -10.82 13.86
CA MET A 18 -15.66 -9.98 15.06
C MET A 18 -17.10 -9.82 15.55
N GLU A 19 -17.45 -10.52 16.61
CA GLU A 19 -18.77 -10.40 17.27
C GLU A 19 -18.94 -9.10 18.09
N ASP A 20 -17.91 -8.23 18.12
CA ASP A 20 -17.91 -7.03 18.97
C ASP A 20 -18.35 -5.79 18.19
N LEU A 21 -19.67 -5.70 17.93
CA LEU A 21 -20.33 -4.53 17.33
C LEU A 21 -20.06 -3.23 18.11
N ASP A 22 -19.90 -3.30 19.44
CA ASP A 22 -19.71 -2.14 20.32
C ASP A 22 -18.37 -1.46 20.06
N PHE A 23 -17.32 -2.22 19.78
CA PHE A 23 -15.99 -1.66 19.49
C PHE A 23 -15.97 -0.88 18.18
N ASN A 24 -16.55 -1.41 17.11
CA ASN A 24 -16.66 -0.70 15.84
C ASN A 24 -17.49 0.56 15.97
N THR A 25 -18.59 0.51 16.72
CA THR A 25 -19.47 1.67 17.00
C THR A 25 -18.74 2.73 17.83
N TYR A 26 -17.94 2.32 18.80
CA TYR A 26 -17.13 3.23 19.61
C TYR A 26 -16.11 3.99 18.77
N ILE A 27 -15.32 3.28 17.95
CA ILE A 27 -14.33 3.89 17.07
C ILE A 27 -14.98 4.83 16.08
N ALA A 28 -16.04 4.40 15.40
CA ALA A 28 -16.77 5.24 14.45
C ALA A 28 -17.30 6.53 15.08
N LYS A 29 -17.74 6.45 16.34
CA LYS A 29 -18.23 7.62 17.10
C LYS A 29 -17.08 8.51 17.59
N ALA A 30 -16.01 7.91 18.11
CA ALA A 30 -14.86 8.64 18.65
C ALA A 30 -14.08 9.42 17.58
N TYR A 31 -14.03 8.89 16.35
CA TYR A 31 -13.28 9.44 15.22
C TYR A 31 -14.19 9.80 14.03
N SER A 32 -15.41 10.23 14.30
CA SER A 32 -16.40 10.52 13.25
C SER A 32 -15.94 11.61 12.28
N SER A 33 -15.28 12.66 12.78
CA SER A 33 -14.75 13.76 11.96
C SER A 33 -13.64 13.29 11.01
N GLU A 34 -12.76 12.41 11.49
CA GLU A 34 -11.67 11.83 10.72
C GLU A 34 -12.21 10.91 9.62
N PHE A 35 -13.21 10.09 9.95
CA PHE A 35 -13.88 9.24 8.96
C PHE A 35 -14.64 10.07 7.92
N ASP A 36 -15.28 11.15 8.31
CA ASP A 36 -15.94 12.07 7.38
C ASP A 36 -14.92 12.74 6.44
N PHE A 37 -13.80 13.16 6.96
CA PHE A 37 -12.72 13.73 6.15
C PHE A 37 -12.17 12.70 5.13
N VAL A 38 -11.92 11.48 5.57
CA VAL A 38 -11.45 10.41 4.66
C VAL A 38 -12.49 10.06 3.61
N ARG A 39 -13.79 10.12 3.95
CA ARG A 39 -14.88 9.94 2.98
C ARG A 39 -14.84 11.02 1.89
N GLN A 40 -14.65 12.29 2.26
CA GLN A 40 -14.51 13.39 1.30
C GLN A 40 -13.28 13.20 0.39
N ILE A 41 -12.14 12.75 0.96
CA ILE A 41 -10.96 12.38 0.17
C ILE A 41 -11.29 11.25 -0.82
N ASN A 42 -12.00 10.21 -0.37
CA ASN A 42 -12.39 9.08 -1.22
C ASN A 42 -13.30 9.52 -2.39
N GLU A 43 -14.28 10.38 -2.12
CA GLU A 43 -15.16 10.95 -3.16
C GLU A 43 -14.36 11.80 -4.16
N TYR A 44 -13.45 12.63 -3.67
CA TYR A 44 -12.55 13.40 -4.52
C TYR A 44 -11.67 12.49 -5.38
N MET A 45 -11.08 11.46 -4.79
CA MET A 45 -10.30 10.47 -5.53
C MET A 45 -11.12 9.77 -6.61
N TYR A 46 -12.38 9.47 -6.34
CA TYR A 46 -13.29 8.91 -7.35
C TYR A 46 -13.51 9.86 -8.52
N SER A 47 -13.72 11.15 -8.24
CA SER A 47 -13.96 12.16 -9.30
C SER A 47 -12.78 12.32 -10.26
N LEU A 48 -11.56 11.93 -9.84
CA LEU A 48 -10.38 11.99 -10.72
C LEU A 48 -10.28 10.82 -11.69
N TYR A 49 -11.03 9.71 -11.50
CA TYR A 49 -10.96 8.56 -12.42
C TYR A 49 -11.36 8.90 -13.83
N ASP A 50 -12.40 9.72 -14.00
CA ASP A 50 -12.87 10.13 -15.33
C ASP A 50 -11.84 10.98 -16.06
N MET A 51 -10.99 11.70 -15.31
CA MET A 51 -9.90 12.52 -15.85
C MET A 51 -8.66 11.70 -16.21
N MET A 52 -8.54 10.47 -15.70
CA MET A 52 -7.37 9.61 -15.87
C MET A 52 -7.65 8.45 -16.84
N ALA A 53 -8.33 8.71 -17.96
CA ALA A 53 -8.57 7.72 -19.01
C ALA A 53 -7.41 7.75 -20.05
N PRO A 54 -6.26 7.08 -19.78
CA PRO A 54 -5.13 7.08 -20.71
C PRO A 54 -5.50 6.28 -21.96
N GLN A 55 -4.97 6.72 -23.11
CA GLN A 55 -5.04 5.90 -24.32
C GLN A 55 -4.20 4.63 -24.13
N ASN A 56 -4.61 3.51 -24.70
CA ASN A 56 -3.90 2.24 -24.59
C ASN A 56 -2.44 2.28 -25.07
N THR A 57 -2.09 3.26 -25.91
CA THR A 57 -0.74 3.51 -26.41
C THR A 57 0.13 4.32 -25.43
N ASP A 58 -0.48 4.98 -24.46
CA ASP A 58 0.25 5.75 -23.42
C ASP A 58 0.62 4.85 -22.24
N VAL A 59 1.76 4.18 -22.36
CA VAL A 59 2.26 3.23 -21.34
C VAL A 59 2.49 3.93 -19.98
N ILE A 60 2.98 5.16 -19.99
CA ILE A 60 3.23 5.92 -18.75
C ILE A 60 1.90 6.35 -18.13
N GLY A 61 0.96 6.85 -18.92
CA GLY A 61 -0.38 7.17 -18.44
C GLY A 61 -1.10 5.96 -17.88
N CYS A 62 -1.02 4.80 -18.54
CA CYS A 62 -1.56 3.54 -18.02
C CYS A 62 -0.90 3.13 -16.69
N PHE A 63 0.41 3.29 -16.58
CA PHE A 63 1.14 3.03 -15.33
C PHE A 63 0.68 3.95 -14.20
N LEU A 64 0.57 5.25 -14.45
CA LEU A 64 0.13 6.24 -13.46
C LEU A 64 -1.32 5.98 -13.01
N ALA A 65 -2.24 5.76 -13.94
CA ALA A 65 -3.63 5.44 -13.65
C ALA A 65 -3.76 4.12 -12.86
N GLY A 66 -3.02 3.08 -13.25
CA GLY A 66 -2.98 1.80 -12.54
C GLY A 66 -2.41 1.92 -11.14
N THR A 67 -1.37 2.74 -10.95
CA THR A 67 -0.76 2.99 -9.64
C THR A 67 -1.71 3.79 -8.75
N TYR A 68 -2.35 4.82 -9.29
CA TYR A 68 -3.37 5.59 -8.59
C TYR A 68 -4.53 4.70 -8.10
N ASN A 69 -5.06 3.84 -8.95
CA ASN A 69 -6.12 2.90 -8.58
C ASN A 69 -5.68 1.97 -7.42
N LYS A 70 -4.44 1.48 -7.45
CA LYS A 70 -3.90 0.67 -6.35
C LYS A 70 -3.78 1.46 -5.04
N ILE A 71 -3.33 2.71 -5.10
CA ILE A 71 -3.24 3.62 -3.94
C ILE A 71 -4.64 3.81 -3.37
N HIS A 72 -5.62 4.16 -4.20
CA HIS A 72 -6.99 4.41 -3.77
C HIS A 72 -7.61 3.18 -3.08
N LYS A 73 -7.54 2.00 -3.71
CA LYS A 73 -8.04 0.75 -3.11
C LYS A 73 -7.35 0.40 -1.79
N THR A 74 -6.05 0.70 -1.67
CA THR A 74 -5.31 0.46 -0.42
C THR A 74 -5.76 1.43 0.68
N ILE A 75 -6.09 2.69 0.34
CA ILE A 75 -6.68 3.65 1.30
C ILE A 75 -8.04 3.13 1.78
N GLN A 76 -8.91 2.68 0.89
CA GLN A 76 -10.21 2.11 1.26
C GLN A 76 -10.04 0.91 2.21
N ALA A 77 -9.12 -0.01 1.92
CA ALA A 77 -8.83 -1.13 2.80
C ALA A 77 -8.29 -0.68 4.17
N ALA A 78 -7.41 0.35 4.19
CA ALA A 78 -6.89 0.91 5.45
C ALA A 78 -8.01 1.51 6.30
N VAL A 79 -8.98 2.21 5.71
CA VAL A 79 -10.14 2.78 6.40
C VAL A 79 -11.01 1.68 7.02
N ILE A 80 -11.27 0.59 6.28
CA ILE A 80 -12.02 -0.56 6.79
C ILE A 80 -11.31 -1.18 8.00
N LEU A 81 -9.99 -1.36 7.92
CA LEU A 81 -9.22 -1.90 9.03
C LEU A 81 -9.18 -0.93 10.23
N ALA A 82 -9.01 0.37 9.98
CA ALA A 82 -9.04 1.39 11.02
C ALA A 82 -10.38 1.42 11.76
N SER A 83 -11.51 1.32 11.03
CA SER A 83 -12.84 1.27 11.64
C SER A 83 -13.06 0.06 12.55
N ARG A 84 -12.21 -0.96 12.42
CA ARG A 84 -12.20 -2.17 13.26
C ARG A 84 -11.09 -2.19 14.32
N GLY A 85 -10.31 -1.11 14.45
CA GLY A 85 -9.22 -1.00 15.41
C GLY A 85 -7.94 -1.76 15.03
N LEU A 86 -7.84 -2.24 13.79
CA LEU A 86 -6.67 -3.00 13.31
C LEU A 86 -5.53 -2.06 12.90
N ASN A 87 -5.04 -1.26 13.85
CA ASN A 87 -4.12 -0.15 13.62
C ASN A 87 -2.77 -0.59 13.03
N GLU A 88 -2.22 -1.73 13.45
CA GLU A 88 -0.94 -2.22 12.92
C GLU A 88 -1.04 -2.56 11.43
N GLN A 89 -2.14 -3.20 11.02
CA GLN A 89 -2.42 -3.51 9.63
C GLN A 89 -2.61 -2.23 8.79
N VAL A 90 -3.24 -1.21 9.38
CA VAL A 90 -3.37 0.12 8.76
C VAL A 90 -2.00 0.73 8.49
N LYS A 91 -1.07 0.71 9.45
CA LYS A 91 0.29 1.24 9.29
C LYS A 91 1.05 0.54 8.16
N ILE A 92 0.91 -0.79 8.05
CA ILE A 92 1.50 -1.58 6.95
C ILE A 92 0.96 -1.12 5.59
N LEU A 93 -0.36 -0.92 5.48
CA LEU A 93 -1.01 -0.46 4.25
C LEU A 93 -0.59 0.97 3.89
N ILE A 94 -0.52 1.88 4.87
CA ILE A 94 -0.06 3.26 4.64
C ILE A 94 1.38 3.26 4.14
N ARG A 95 2.27 2.49 4.76
CA ARG A 95 3.65 2.35 4.29
C ARG A 95 3.71 1.86 2.85
N SER A 96 2.95 0.80 2.52
CA SER A 96 2.87 0.28 1.15
C SER A 96 2.32 1.32 0.15
N ASN A 97 1.44 2.23 0.60
CA ASN A 97 0.96 3.32 -0.23
C ASN A 97 2.01 4.41 -0.46
N LEU A 98 2.81 4.73 0.56
CA LEU A 98 3.91 5.68 0.41
C LEU A 98 4.94 5.18 -0.61
N ASP A 99 5.24 3.87 -0.63
CA ASP A 99 6.10 3.27 -1.67
C ASP A 99 5.58 3.57 -3.08
N LYS A 100 4.28 3.34 -3.30
CA LYS A 100 3.64 3.58 -4.61
C LYS A 100 3.58 5.07 -4.95
N LEU A 101 3.27 5.91 -3.96
CA LEU A 101 3.16 7.36 -4.14
C LEU A 101 4.51 7.97 -4.51
N MET A 102 5.60 7.59 -3.84
CA MET A 102 6.95 8.05 -4.18
C MET A 102 7.33 7.67 -5.60
N ILE A 103 7.07 6.45 -6.03
CA ILE A 103 7.37 6.01 -7.39
C ILE A 103 6.50 6.78 -8.40
N MET A 104 5.21 6.91 -8.15
CA MET A 104 4.28 7.64 -9.01
C MET A 104 4.71 9.11 -9.15
N GLN A 105 5.01 9.78 -8.04
CA GLN A 105 5.45 11.17 -8.03
C GLN A 105 6.79 11.36 -8.73
N ALA A 106 7.75 10.44 -8.54
CA ALA A 106 9.02 10.47 -9.25
C ALA A 106 8.84 10.39 -10.77
N VAL A 107 7.91 9.54 -11.26
CA VAL A 107 7.56 9.45 -12.69
C VAL A 107 6.85 10.71 -13.19
N CYS A 108 5.99 11.32 -12.38
CA CYS A 108 5.35 12.60 -12.70
C CYS A 108 6.39 13.72 -12.82
N ASN A 109 7.39 13.76 -11.94
CA ASN A 109 8.46 14.77 -11.97
C ASN A 109 9.37 14.63 -13.20
N ASP A 110 9.70 13.38 -13.56
CA ASP A 110 10.49 13.08 -14.75
C ASP A 110 10.08 11.71 -15.33
N LYS A 111 9.51 11.71 -16.53
CA LYS A 111 9.06 10.50 -17.23
C LYS A 111 10.17 9.44 -17.43
N ASN A 112 11.44 9.85 -17.45
CA ASN A 112 12.56 8.91 -17.52
C ASN A 112 12.66 8.01 -16.29
N ASN A 113 12.08 8.39 -15.16
CA ASN A 113 12.01 7.57 -13.97
C ASN A 113 11.13 6.33 -14.14
N TYR A 114 10.23 6.33 -15.14
CA TYR A 114 9.51 5.12 -15.53
C TYR A 114 10.47 4.00 -16.00
N ASN A 115 11.48 4.32 -16.80
CA ASN A 115 12.48 3.34 -17.22
C ASN A 115 13.29 2.81 -16.03
N LYS A 116 13.64 3.68 -15.07
CA LYS A 116 14.30 3.26 -13.82
C LYS A 116 13.40 2.32 -12.99
N TRP A 117 12.09 2.56 -12.98
CA TRP A 117 11.15 1.67 -12.32
C TRP A 117 11.08 0.30 -13.01
N ILE A 118 11.06 0.24 -14.34
CA ILE A 118 11.13 -1.02 -15.10
C ILE A 118 12.42 -1.78 -14.76
N GLU A 119 13.57 -1.11 -14.75
CA GLU A 119 14.85 -1.71 -14.38
C GLU A 119 14.83 -2.26 -12.94
N HIS A 120 14.25 -1.51 -12.01
CA HIS A 120 14.09 -1.95 -10.63
C HIS A 120 13.19 -3.20 -10.52
N GLN A 121 12.04 -3.22 -11.21
CA GLN A 121 11.15 -4.38 -11.25
C GLN A 121 11.85 -5.61 -11.85
N GLN A 122 12.65 -5.40 -12.86
CA GLN A 122 13.44 -6.47 -13.47
C GLN A 122 14.51 -7.02 -12.51
N TYR A 123 15.16 -6.13 -11.76
CA TYR A 123 16.10 -6.55 -10.71
C TYR A 123 15.39 -7.42 -9.64
N GLU A 124 14.26 -6.97 -9.12
CA GLU A 124 13.51 -7.72 -8.09
C GLU A 124 13.03 -9.08 -8.63
N ARG A 125 12.52 -9.13 -9.84
CA ARG A 125 12.12 -10.38 -10.50
C ARG A 125 13.30 -11.34 -10.66
N ASN A 126 14.45 -10.85 -11.09
CA ASN A 126 15.66 -11.65 -11.24
C ASN A 126 16.21 -12.12 -9.89
N ARG A 127 16.11 -11.29 -8.84
CA ARG A 127 16.47 -11.66 -7.48
C ARG A 127 15.60 -12.81 -6.99
N LEU A 128 14.28 -12.64 -7.05
CA LEU A 128 13.31 -13.67 -6.67
C LEU A 128 13.56 -15.00 -7.43
N GLY A 129 13.81 -14.92 -8.72
CA GLY A 129 14.09 -16.10 -9.54
C GLY A 129 15.39 -16.80 -9.15
N ARG A 130 16.41 -16.08 -8.67
CA ARG A 130 17.65 -16.68 -8.13
C ARG A 130 17.41 -17.33 -6.78
N ASP A 131 16.68 -16.65 -5.89
CA ASP A 131 16.37 -17.15 -4.55
C ASP A 131 15.59 -18.47 -4.66
N ILE A 132 14.56 -18.53 -5.51
CA ILE A 132 13.80 -19.76 -5.77
C ILE A 132 14.67 -20.87 -6.38
N LYS A 133 15.65 -20.54 -7.23
CA LYS A 133 16.55 -21.56 -7.81
C LYS A 133 17.56 -22.12 -6.83
N ASN A 134 17.95 -21.33 -5.84
CA ASN A 134 18.93 -21.71 -4.82
C ASN A 134 18.29 -22.38 -3.60
N ASP A 135 16.99 -22.21 -3.42
CA ASP A 135 16.24 -22.87 -2.36
C ASP A 135 16.02 -24.36 -2.63
N GLU A 136 16.00 -25.13 -1.56
CA GLU A 136 16.03 -26.58 -1.51
C GLU A 136 14.81 -27.30 -2.16
N PRO A 137 14.82 -28.64 -2.22
CA PRO A 137 14.07 -29.48 -3.17
C PRO A 137 12.54 -29.37 -3.17
N GLY A 138 11.93 -28.62 -2.25
CA GLY A 138 10.47 -28.45 -2.17
C GLY A 138 9.85 -27.48 -3.20
N VAL A 139 10.63 -26.56 -3.77
CA VAL A 139 10.14 -25.48 -4.66
C VAL A 139 10.52 -25.72 -6.14
N GLY A 140 11.06 -26.88 -6.46
CA GLY A 140 11.53 -27.22 -7.82
C GLY A 140 10.47 -27.05 -8.93
N HIS A 141 9.20 -27.29 -8.59
CA HIS A 141 8.07 -27.11 -9.52
C HIS A 141 7.78 -25.62 -9.87
N LEU A 142 8.26 -24.68 -9.06
CA LEU A 142 8.12 -23.23 -9.33
C LEU A 142 9.23 -22.68 -10.22
N LYS A 143 10.33 -23.46 -10.41
CA LYS A 143 11.48 -23.02 -11.22
C LYS A 143 11.12 -22.72 -12.67
N ASP A 144 10.15 -23.44 -13.21
CA ASP A 144 9.68 -23.30 -14.59
C ASP A 144 8.51 -22.29 -14.72
N SER A 145 7.88 -21.94 -13.59
CA SER A 145 6.72 -21.05 -13.56
C SER A 145 7.10 -19.56 -13.58
N ILE A 146 8.35 -19.21 -13.29
CA ILE A 146 8.83 -17.83 -13.31
C ILE A 146 9.64 -17.65 -14.60
N PRO A 147 9.08 -17.05 -15.64
CA PRO A 147 9.79 -16.76 -16.86
C PRO A 147 10.87 -15.71 -16.54
N LEU A 148 12.10 -16.16 -16.37
CA LEU A 148 13.25 -15.27 -16.36
C LEU A 148 13.51 -14.90 -17.82
N ASP A 149 13.06 -13.73 -18.22
CA ASP A 149 13.38 -13.19 -19.53
C ASP A 149 14.87 -12.82 -19.55
N LYS A 150 15.66 -13.71 -20.13
CA LYS A 150 17.12 -13.53 -20.25
C LYS A 150 17.50 -12.42 -21.23
N SER A 151 16.54 -11.95 -22.04
CA SER A 151 16.74 -10.86 -23.01
C SER A 151 16.69 -9.48 -22.36
N LEU A 152 16.07 -9.36 -21.18
CA LEU A 152 15.96 -8.10 -20.47
C LEU A 152 17.27 -7.79 -19.72
N PRO A 153 17.64 -6.50 -19.62
CA PRO A 153 18.81 -6.08 -18.87
C PRO A 153 18.75 -6.58 -17.42
N LYS A 154 19.90 -6.78 -16.79
CA LYS A 154 20.00 -7.30 -15.41
C LYS A 154 19.23 -6.51 -14.37
N GLY A 155 18.75 -5.33 -14.72
CA GLY A 155 18.05 -4.41 -13.85
C GLY A 155 18.99 -3.77 -12.81
N LYS A 156 18.50 -2.72 -12.18
CA LYS A 156 19.23 -1.99 -11.12
C LYS A 156 18.32 -1.85 -9.91
N TYR A 157 18.83 -2.22 -8.75
CA TYR A 157 18.15 -1.96 -7.49
C TYR A 157 18.17 -0.46 -7.17
N ILE A 158 17.03 0.09 -6.82
CA ILE A 158 16.86 1.47 -6.36
C ILE A 158 16.25 1.40 -4.95
N ARG A 159 16.92 2.01 -3.98
CA ARG A 159 16.44 2.03 -2.58
C ARG A 159 15.24 2.96 -2.44
N GLN A 160 14.39 2.72 -1.46
CA GLN A 160 13.21 3.55 -1.22
C GLN A 160 13.54 5.02 -0.96
N ILE A 161 14.65 5.29 -0.27
CA ILE A 161 15.13 6.67 -0.08
C ILE A 161 15.46 7.38 -1.41
N GLU A 162 15.99 6.65 -2.39
CA GLU A 162 16.30 7.20 -3.71
C GLU A 162 15.00 7.54 -4.47
N TRP A 163 13.97 6.71 -4.34
CA TRP A 163 12.63 7.02 -4.86
C TRP A 163 12.04 8.26 -4.19
N ALA A 164 12.18 8.39 -2.88
CA ALA A 164 11.73 9.57 -2.14
C ALA A 164 12.46 10.85 -2.59
N GLU A 165 13.76 10.77 -2.86
CA GLU A 165 14.55 11.89 -3.40
C GLU A 165 14.09 12.28 -4.81
N LEU A 166 13.88 11.32 -5.71
CA LEU A 166 13.35 11.54 -7.05
C LEU A 166 11.94 12.14 -7.05
N ALA A 167 11.15 11.77 -6.05
CA ALA A 167 9.80 12.28 -5.84
C ALA A 167 9.77 13.69 -5.20
N GLY A 168 10.85 14.14 -4.57
CA GLY A 168 10.86 15.34 -3.72
C GLY A 168 10.14 15.13 -2.38
N MET A 169 10.05 13.87 -1.90
CA MET A 169 9.32 13.42 -0.70
C MET A 169 10.27 12.88 0.38
N LYS A 170 11.44 13.49 0.52
CA LYS A 170 12.46 13.02 1.47
C LYS A 170 12.05 13.21 2.93
N GLU A 171 11.29 14.27 3.22
CA GLU A 171 10.79 14.53 4.57
C GLU A 171 9.75 13.51 4.98
N GLU A 172 8.78 13.22 4.12
CA GLU A 172 7.75 12.20 4.34
C GLU A 172 8.38 10.82 4.53
N TYR A 173 9.41 10.51 3.74
CA TYR A 173 10.18 9.28 3.92
C TYR A 173 10.84 9.23 5.31
N ASN A 174 11.50 10.28 5.73
CA ASN A 174 12.23 10.30 6.98
C ASN A 174 11.32 10.25 8.22
N VAL A 175 10.15 10.84 8.13
CA VAL A 175 9.19 10.90 9.25
C VAL A 175 8.21 9.73 9.16
N VAL A 176 7.33 9.73 8.16
CA VAL A 176 6.19 8.80 8.12
C VAL A 176 6.61 7.39 7.71
N TYR A 177 7.40 7.27 6.65
CA TYR A 177 7.81 5.96 6.14
C TYR A 177 8.66 5.20 7.15
N ARG A 178 9.63 5.85 7.78
CA ARG A 178 10.51 5.20 8.77
C ARG A 178 9.75 4.85 10.04
N LEU A 179 8.83 5.70 10.48
CA LEU A 179 7.97 5.42 11.63
C LEU A 179 7.17 4.13 11.40
N PHE A 180 6.51 4.01 10.25
CA PHE A 180 5.69 2.84 9.95
C PHE A 180 6.50 1.60 9.52
N SER A 181 7.76 1.75 9.13
CA SER A 181 8.63 0.61 8.82
C SER A 181 8.93 -0.25 10.04
N GLY A 182 8.97 0.34 11.24
CA GLY A 182 9.11 -0.39 12.49
C GLY A 182 7.99 -1.41 12.73
N ASN A 183 6.78 -1.11 12.27
CA ASN A 183 5.61 -1.97 12.43
C ASN A 183 5.54 -3.13 11.42
N VAL A 184 6.22 -3.01 10.28
CA VAL A 184 6.30 -4.09 9.27
C VAL A 184 7.31 -5.17 9.70
N HIS A 185 8.36 -4.75 10.41
CA HIS A 185 9.34 -5.64 11.01
C HIS A 185 8.98 -5.74 12.49
N TYR A 186 8.71 -6.95 12.96
CA TYR A 186 8.42 -7.22 14.37
C TYR A 186 9.48 -6.54 15.26
N SER A 187 9.14 -5.39 15.81
CA SER A 187 10.04 -4.53 16.57
C SER A 187 9.56 -4.41 18.01
N LEU A 188 10.48 -4.09 18.93
CA LEU A 188 10.14 -3.89 20.33
C LEU A 188 9.07 -2.82 20.53
N SER A 189 9.10 -1.75 19.73
CA SER A 189 8.11 -0.67 19.78
C SER A 189 6.71 -1.09 19.36
N SER A 190 6.55 -2.07 18.45
CA SER A 190 5.23 -2.62 18.12
C SER A 190 4.66 -3.46 19.25
N LEU A 191 5.51 -4.23 19.95
CA LEU A 191 5.10 -4.98 21.14
C LEU A 191 4.71 -4.09 22.31
N GLU A 192 5.46 -3.01 22.56
CA GLU A 192 5.17 -2.07 23.64
C GLU A 192 3.80 -1.39 23.43
N ALA A 193 3.43 -1.07 22.19
CA ALA A 193 2.13 -0.50 21.87
C ALA A 193 0.99 -1.47 22.22
N ASP A 194 1.14 -2.75 21.87
CA ASP A 194 0.12 -3.77 22.16
C ASP A 194 -0.01 -4.03 23.68
N ILE A 195 1.12 -4.13 24.39
CA ILE A 195 1.14 -4.35 25.85
C ILE A 195 0.54 -3.16 26.61
N SER A 196 0.76 -1.93 26.17
CA SER A 196 0.22 -0.74 26.83
C SER A 196 -1.29 -0.64 26.69
N LEU A 197 -1.88 -1.08 25.56
CA LEU A 197 -3.32 -1.14 25.35
C LEU A 197 -3.97 -2.21 26.26
N GLU A 198 -3.36 -3.39 26.40
CA GLU A 198 -3.88 -4.45 27.27
C GLU A 198 -3.86 -4.08 28.76
N ASN A 199 -2.91 -3.28 29.21
CA ASN A 199 -2.78 -2.86 30.60
C ASN A 199 -3.57 -1.58 30.96
N GLY A 200 -4.36 -1.02 30.04
CA GLY A 200 -5.17 0.17 30.30
C GLY A 200 -4.36 1.44 30.62
N LEU A 201 -3.09 1.47 30.21
CA LEU A 201 -2.20 2.62 30.31
C LEU A 201 -2.26 3.43 29.01
N ALA A 202 -3.43 3.94 28.67
CA ALA A 202 -3.62 4.91 27.59
C ALA A 202 -3.92 6.28 28.18
#